data_8fea21b5e97e471b9f27c86370bd6339
#
_entry.id   8fea21b5e97e471b9f27c86370bd6339
#
_cell.length_a   1.000
_cell.length_b   1.000
_cell.length_c   1.000
_cell.angle_alpha   90.00
_cell.angle_beta   90.00
_cell.angle_gamma   90.00
#
_symmetry.space_group_name_H-M   'P 1'
#
loop_
_entity.id
_entity.type
_entity.pdbx_description
1 polymer ?
#
loop_
_entity_poly.entity_id
_entity_poly.type
_entity_poly.pdbx_seq_one_letter_code
_entity_poly.pdbx_strand_id
1 'polypeptide(L)'
;GAEHPYGHARFEYLSGLVVSAMIVIIGFELAKTSVGKILSPVPVVFSAPLAAVLVLSIAVKLWLCLFNRTLGRKINSTTLLATSEDSRNDIITTAAVLLAAVIEAVSGLSIDGFVGLAVSLFILYSGAKLAKETISPLLGEAASPELQSRIVDYISAQPKVLGYHDLMVHDYGPGQRFATIHVEMDCKEDPMQCHELIDDMERECLKSHNIHLVIHYDPVVTDDPELTRLHILVDDLLSEMDARLKTHDFRM
;
A
#
# COMPACT_ATOMS: atom_id res chain seq x y z
N GLY A 1 -14.99 6.77 -18.05
CA GLY A 1 -16.19 6.54 -18.86
C GLY A 1 -17.41 6.34 -17.97
N ALA A 2 -18.62 6.25 -18.53
CA ALA A 2 -19.85 6.15 -17.73
C ALA A 2 -19.88 4.90 -16.81
N GLU A 3 -19.28 3.79 -17.23
CA GLU A 3 -19.23 2.55 -16.45
C GLU A 3 -18.18 2.58 -15.31
N HIS A 4 -17.13 3.38 -15.48
CA HIS A 4 -16.06 3.52 -14.50
C HIS A 4 -15.72 4.99 -14.26
N PRO A 5 -16.55 5.72 -13.48
CA PRO A 5 -16.39 7.17 -13.27
C PRO A 5 -15.08 7.51 -12.56
N TYR A 6 -14.57 6.62 -11.68
CA TYR A 6 -13.31 6.81 -10.95
C TYR A 6 -12.08 6.27 -11.70
N GLY A 7 -12.24 5.90 -12.99
CA GLY A 7 -11.12 5.39 -13.81
C GLY A 7 -10.86 3.90 -13.65
N HIS A 8 -9.74 3.44 -14.20
CA HIS A 8 -9.35 2.03 -14.26
C HIS A 8 -8.06 1.73 -13.47
N ALA A 9 -7.58 2.69 -12.67
CA ALA A 9 -6.28 2.56 -12.01
C ALA A 9 -6.22 1.39 -11.00
N ARG A 10 -7.37 0.91 -10.48
CA ARG A 10 -7.44 -0.30 -9.65
C ARG A 10 -7.06 -1.60 -10.37
N PHE A 11 -7.03 -1.62 -11.70
CA PHE A 11 -6.48 -2.76 -12.45
C PHE A 11 -5.00 -3.02 -12.10
N GLU A 12 -4.28 -1.99 -11.68
CA GLU A 12 -2.92 -2.11 -11.17
C GLU A 12 -2.86 -3.07 -9.97
N TYR A 13 -3.73 -2.88 -8.98
CA TYR A 13 -3.81 -3.75 -7.80
C TYR A 13 -4.25 -5.17 -8.16
N LEU A 14 -5.23 -5.31 -9.08
CA LEU A 14 -5.66 -6.62 -9.57
C LEU A 14 -4.54 -7.36 -10.31
N SER A 15 -3.75 -6.67 -11.12
CA SER A 15 -2.59 -7.25 -11.79
C SER A 15 -1.54 -7.72 -10.80
N GLY A 16 -1.23 -6.91 -9.77
CA GLY A 16 -0.33 -7.28 -8.67
C GLY A 16 -0.83 -8.50 -7.89
N LEU A 17 -2.15 -8.60 -7.66
CA LEU A 17 -2.77 -9.76 -7.01
C LEU A 17 -2.62 -11.03 -7.83
N VAL A 18 -2.82 -10.95 -9.16
CA VAL A 18 -2.63 -12.11 -10.06
C VAL A 18 -1.17 -12.59 -10.00
N VAL A 19 -0.20 -11.66 -10.06
CA VAL A 19 1.23 -12.01 -9.95
C VAL A 19 1.53 -12.66 -8.60
N SER A 20 1.02 -12.12 -7.49
CA SER A 20 1.23 -12.69 -6.16
C SER A 20 0.63 -14.11 -6.02
N ALA A 21 -0.54 -14.36 -6.61
CA ALA A 21 -1.14 -15.69 -6.66
C ALA A 21 -0.27 -16.68 -7.42
N MET A 22 0.30 -16.28 -8.56
CA MET A 22 1.25 -17.10 -9.34
C MET A 22 2.51 -17.43 -8.52
N ILE A 23 3.06 -16.46 -7.79
CA ILE A 23 4.22 -16.66 -6.89
C ILE A 23 3.89 -17.71 -5.82
N VAL A 24 2.71 -17.63 -5.19
CA VAL A 24 2.26 -18.61 -4.17
C VAL A 24 2.11 -20.01 -4.77
N ILE A 25 1.51 -20.14 -5.95
CA ILE A 25 1.36 -21.43 -6.64
C ILE A 25 2.73 -22.05 -6.93
N ILE A 26 3.66 -21.28 -7.48
CA ILE A 26 5.03 -21.72 -7.78
C ILE A 26 5.75 -22.13 -6.50
N GLY A 27 5.63 -21.35 -5.43
CA GLY A 27 6.20 -21.65 -4.11
C GLY A 27 5.67 -22.98 -3.54
N PHE A 28 4.38 -23.25 -3.70
CA PHE A 28 3.76 -24.49 -3.24
C PHE A 28 4.26 -25.71 -4.06
N GLU A 29 4.35 -25.60 -5.39
CA GLU A 29 4.88 -26.67 -6.24
C GLU A 29 6.35 -26.95 -5.95
N LEU A 30 7.15 -25.89 -5.69
CA LEU A 30 8.55 -26.06 -5.28
C LEU A 30 8.64 -26.77 -3.91
N ALA A 31 7.79 -26.42 -2.94
CA ALA A 31 7.75 -27.08 -1.64
C ALA A 31 7.45 -28.57 -1.78
N LYS A 32 6.41 -28.90 -2.56
CA LYS A 32 6.01 -30.29 -2.84
C LYS A 32 7.14 -31.09 -3.49
N THR A 33 7.81 -30.51 -4.51
CA THR A 33 8.93 -31.12 -5.20
C THR A 33 10.11 -31.34 -4.25
N SER A 34 10.41 -30.35 -3.40
CA SER A 34 11.50 -30.40 -2.44
C SER A 34 11.30 -31.47 -1.37
N VAL A 35 10.06 -31.61 -0.86
CA VAL A 35 9.69 -32.72 0.06
C VAL A 35 9.89 -34.06 -0.64
N GLY A 36 9.48 -34.20 -1.92
CA GLY A 36 9.72 -35.42 -2.70
C GLY A 36 11.22 -35.77 -2.81
N LYS A 37 12.08 -34.76 -3.03
CA LYS A 37 13.55 -34.96 -3.10
C LYS A 37 14.16 -35.32 -1.73
N ILE A 38 13.60 -34.83 -0.62
CA ILE A 38 14.04 -35.22 0.73
C ILE A 38 13.72 -36.70 1.00
N LEU A 39 12.50 -37.14 0.59
CA LEU A 39 12.06 -38.51 0.81
C LEU A 39 12.73 -39.51 -0.14
N SER A 40 13.05 -39.08 -1.36
CA SER A 40 13.69 -39.89 -2.39
C SER A 40 14.79 -39.07 -3.09
N PRO A 41 16.00 -38.98 -2.50
CA PRO A 41 17.09 -38.20 -3.06
C PRO A 41 17.47 -38.66 -4.46
N VAL A 42 17.54 -37.70 -5.39
CA VAL A 42 18.02 -37.93 -6.78
C VAL A 42 19.30 -37.13 -6.94
N PRO A 43 20.43 -37.78 -7.33
CA PRO A 43 21.69 -37.08 -7.53
C PRO A 43 21.57 -35.95 -8.57
N VAL A 44 22.09 -34.78 -8.28
CA VAL A 44 22.13 -33.65 -9.20
C VAL A 44 23.38 -33.80 -10.10
N VAL A 45 23.18 -33.89 -11.40
CA VAL A 45 24.29 -33.95 -12.35
C VAL A 45 24.78 -32.52 -12.62
N PHE A 46 25.91 -32.17 -12.00
CA PHE A 46 26.56 -30.89 -12.22
C PHE A 46 27.37 -30.88 -13.53
N SER A 47 27.12 -29.93 -14.41
CA SER A 47 27.92 -29.70 -15.60
C SER A 47 28.26 -28.23 -15.79
N ALA A 48 29.47 -27.92 -16.28
CA ALA A 48 29.92 -26.56 -16.52
C ALA A 48 29.01 -25.75 -17.45
N PRO A 49 28.49 -26.30 -18.57
CA PRO A 49 27.51 -25.59 -19.39
C PRO A 49 26.24 -25.25 -18.65
N LEU A 50 25.70 -26.14 -17.80
CA LEU A 50 24.53 -25.91 -17.00
C LEU A 50 24.79 -24.77 -16.00
N ALA A 51 25.93 -24.79 -15.30
CA ALA A 51 26.31 -23.72 -14.39
C ALA A 51 26.41 -22.34 -15.07
N ALA A 52 26.98 -22.29 -16.28
CA ALA A 52 27.07 -21.05 -17.06
C ALA A 52 25.66 -20.49 -17.43
N VAL A 53 24.72 -21.34 -17.81
CA VAL A 53 23.33 -20.94 -18.09
C VAL A 53 22.64 -20.41 -16.84
N LEU A 54 22.83 -21.08 -15.70
CA LEU A 54 22.24 -20.63 -14.43
C LEU A 54 22.80 -19.27 -13.99
N VAL A 55 24.12 -19.04 -14.08
CA VAL A 55 24.76 -17.75 -13.78
C VAL A 55 24.24 -16.65 -14.69
N LEU A 56 24.13 -16.91 -16.00
CA LEU A 56 23.57 -15.95 -16.96
C LEU A 56 22.10 -15.63 -16.62
N SER A 57 21.31 -16.64 -16.28
CA SER A 57 19.93 -16.46 -15.85
C SER A 57 19.81 -15.54 -14.62
N ILE A 58 20.67 -15.78 -13.61
CA ILE A 58 20.74 -14.92 -12.41
C ILE A 58 21.07 -13.48 -12.79
N ALA A 59 22.05 -13.25 -13.67
CA ALA A 59 22.45 -11.91 -14.09
C ALA A 59 21.31 -11.15 -14.80
N VAL A 60 20.61 -11.82 -15.73
CA VAL A 60 19.46 -11.24 -16.44
C VAL A 60 18.31 -10.92 -15.48
N LYS A 61 17.98 -11.85 -14.58
CA LYS A 61 16.91 -11.67 -13.59
C LYS A 61 17.26 -10.57 -12.59
N LEU A 62 18.53 -10.44 -12.20
CA LEU A 62 18.98 -9.34 -11.33
C LEU A 62 18.78 -7.99 -12.02
N TRP A 63 19.15 -7.87 -13.29
CA TRP A 63 18.91 -6.66 -14.05
C TRP A 63 17.41 -6.32 -14.14
N LEU A 64 16.55 -7.30 -14.45
CA LEU A 64 15.10 -7.12 -14.50
C LEU A 64 14.52 -6.72 -13.13
N CYS A 65 14.96 -7.36 -12.06
CA CYS A 65 14.55 -7.04 -10.69
C CYS A 65 14.87 -5.57 -10.34
N LEU A 66 16.10 -5.12 -10.57
CA LEU A 66 16.52 -3.76 -10.29
C LEU A 66 15.80 -2.73 -11.16
N PHE A 67 15.62 -3.02 -12.44
CA PHE A 67 14.90 -2.17 -13.38
C PHE A 67 13.44 -1.99 -12.97
N ASN A 68 12.71 -3.09 -12.77
CA ASN A 68 11.29 -3.05 -12.38
C ASN A 68 11.09 -2.39 -11.02
N ARG A 69 11.99 -2.65 -10.06
CA ARG A 69 11.92 -2.03 -8.73
C ARG A 69 12.13 -0.52 -8.78
N THR A 70 13.10 -0.07 -9.56
CA THR A 70 13.42 1.35 -9.68
C THR A 70 12.29 2.10 -10.39
N LEU A 71 11.80 1.55 -11.49
CA LEU A 71 10.70 2.14 -12.26
C LEU A 71 9.39 2.09 -11.46
N GLY A 72 9.07 0.94 -10.87
CA GLY A 72 7.85 0.73 -10.09
C GLY A 72 7.74 1.70 -8.90
N ARG A 73 8.86 1.98 -8.22
CA ARG A 73 8.90 3.00 -7.16
C ARG A 73 8.70 4.43 -7.67
N LYS A 74 9.26 4.75 -8.84
CA LYS A 74 9.14 6.09 -9.43
C LYS A 74 7.71 6.44 -9.85
N ILE A 75 6.98 5.46 -10.37
CA ILE A 75 5.61 5.65 -10.88
C ILE A 75 4.54 5.06 -9.96
N ASN A 76 4.92 4.57 -8.77
CA ASN A 76 4.04 3.91 -7.80
C ASN A 76 3.24 2.73 -8.42
N SER A 77 3.88 1.93 -9.29
CA SER A 77 3.25 0.78 -9.95
C SER A 77 3.40 -0.49 -9.11
N THR A 78 2.28 -1.01 -8.60
CA THR A 78 2.23 -2.27 -7.85
C THR A 78 2.56 -3.47 -8.73
N THR A 79 2.17 -3.46 -10.00
CA THR A 79 2.49 -4.52 -10.98
C THR A 79 4.00 -4.62 -11.21
N LEU A 80 4.71 -3.50 -11.42
CA LEU A 80 6.16 -3.51 -11.59
C LEU A 80 6.87 -3.96 -10.31
N LEU A 81 6.38 -3.57 -9.14
CA LEU A 81 6.91 -4.04 -7.86
C LEU A 81 6.68 -5.54 -7.69
N ALA A 82 5.50 -6.05 -8.02
CA ALA A 82 5.20 -7.48 -8.01
C ALA A 82 6.12 -8.27 -8.95
N THR A 83 6.33 -7.79 -10.18
CA THR A 83 7.26 -8.40 -11.16
C THR A 83 8.71 -8.36 -10.68
N SER A 84 9.10 -7.32 -9.94
CA SER A 84 10.41 -7.24 -9.30
C SER A 84 10.58 -8.30 -8.21
N GLU A 85 9.55 -8.53 -7.39
CA GLU A 85 9.55 -9.58 -6.35
C GLU A 85 9.61 -10.98 -6.97
N ASP A 86 8.90 -11.23 -8.05
CA ASP A 86 8.97 -12.46 -8.83
C ASP A 86 10.40 -12.71 -9.35
N SER A 87 11.00 -11.72 -10.01
CA SER A 87 12.40 -11.79 -10.47
C SER A 87 13.39 -12.04 -9.33
N ARG A 88 13.17 -11.44 -8.16
CA ARG A 88 13.98 -11.69 -6.96
C ARG A 88 13.86 -13.13 -6.48
N ASN A 89 12.64 -13.67 -6.44
CA ASN A 89 12.41 -15.07 -6.04
C ASN A 89 13.08 -16.04 -7.00
N ASP A 90 13.05 -15.77 -8.31
CA ASP A 90 13.76 -16.54 -9.32
C ASP A 90 15.28 -16.53 -9.11
N ILE A 91 15.88 -15.37 -8.76
CA ILE A 91 17.30 -15.27 -8.44
C ILE A 91 17.64 -16.15 -7.25
N ILE A 92 16.87 -16.05 -6.16
CA ILE A 92 17.08 -16.82 -4.93
C ILE A 92 16.98 -18.31 -5.21
N THR A 93 15.95 -18.73 -5.95
CA THR A 93 15.73 -20.13 -6.32
C THR A 93 16.88 -20.67 -7.18
N THR A 94 17.27 -19.92 -8.21
CA THR A 94 18.35 -20.34 -9.13
C THR A 94 19.70 -20.37 -8.44
N ALA A 95 19.99 -19.38 -7.58
CA ALA A 95 21.21 -19.36 -6.78
C ALA A 95 21.28 -20.52 -5.76
N ALA A 96 20.14 -20.85 -5.14
CA ALA A 96 20.05 -21.98 -4.22
C ALA A 96 20.29 -23.31 -4.91
N VAL A 97 19.70 -23.52 -6.10
CA VAL A 97 19.93 -24.71 -6.92
C VAL A 97 21.41 -24.81 -7.34
N LEU A 98 22.01 -23.69 -7.77
CA LEU A 98 23.43 -23.66 -8.13
C LEU A 98 24.33 -24.00 -6.95
N LEU A 99 24.07 -23.41 -5.78
CA LEU A 99 24.82 -23.68 -4.56
C LEU A 99 24.66 -25.13 -4.10
N ALA A 100 23.45 -25.67 -4.12
CA ALA A 100 23.21 -27.06 -3.76
C ALA A 100 23.97 -28.02 -4.69
N ALA A 101 23.94 -27.76 -6.02
CA ALA A 101 24.68 -28.55 -7.00
C ALA A 101 26.20 -28.49 -6.81
N VAL A 102 26.77 -27.33 -6.46
CA VAL A 102 28.19 -27.17 -6.14
C VAL A 102 28.57 -27.93 -4.86
N ILE A 103 27.76 -27.81 -3.79
CA ILE A 103 27.97 -28.50 -2.54
C ILE A 103 27.94 -30.04 -2.76
N GLU A 104 26.94 -30.52 -3.48
CA GLU A 104 26.80 -31.94 -3.81
C GLU A 104 28.02 -32.45 -4.62
N ALA A 105 28.47 -31.69 -5.62
CA ALA A 105 29.63 -32.03 -6.43
C ALA A 105 30.95 -32.12 -5.61
N VAL A 106 31.08 -31.28 -4.55
CA VAL A 106 32.30 -31.24 -3.71
C VAL A 106 32.20 -32.20 -2.53
N SER A 107 31.06 -32.32 -1.86
CA SER A 107 30.90 -33.06 -0.62
C SER A 107 30.20 -34.42 -0.78
N GLY A 108 29.54 -34.69 -1.90
CA GLY A 108 28.70 -35.87 -2.10
C GLY A 108 27.41 -35.87 -1.27
N LEU A 109 27.09 -34.77 -0.58
CA LEU A 109 25.88 -34.65 0.25
C LEU A 109 24.71 -34.10 -0.56
N SER A 110 23.63 -34.87 -0.69
CA SER A 110 22.42 -34.45 -1.38
C SER A 110 21.59 -33.53 -0.47
N ILE A 111 21.80 -32.22 -0.58
CA ILE A 111 21.09 -31.19 0.23
C ILE A 111 20.05 -30.42 -0.57
N ASP A 112 19.93 -30.66 -1.87
CA ASP A 112 19.04 -29.94 -2.80
C ASP A 112 17.59 -29.88 -2.29
N GLY A 113 17.05 -30.99 -1.77
CA GLY A 113 15.69 -31.03 -1.22
C GLY A 113 15.50 -30.10 -0.01
N PHE A 114 16.45 -30.03 0.89
CA PHE A 114 16.36 -29.16 2.08
C PHE A 114 16.49 -27.68 1.72
N VAL A 115 17.43 -27.35 0.83
CA VAL A 115 17.61 -26.00 0.31
C VAL A 115 16.37 -25.55 -0.47
N GLY A 116 15.84 -26.42 -1.34
CA GLY A 116 14.60 -26.16 -2.07
C GLY A 116 13.40 -25.90 -1.15
N LEU A 117 13.26 -26.67 -0.06
CA LEU A 117 12.20 -26.47 0.92
C LEU A 117 12.35 -25.12 1.63
N ALA A 118 13.55 -24.74 2.09
CA ALA A 118 13.78 -23.45 2.71
C ALA A 118 13.46 -22.28 1.78
N VAL A 119 13.87 -22.39 0.50
CA VAL A 119 13.54 -21.39 -0.53
C VAL A 119 12.05 -21.32 -0.80
N SER A 120 11.37 -22.46 -0.90
CA SER A 120 9.91 -22.48 -1.16
C SER A 120 9.13 -21.81 -0.03
N LEU A 121 9.50 -22.00 1.23
CA LEU A 121 8.89 -21.31 2.38
C LEU A 121 9.11 -19.80 2.30
N PHE A 122 10.29 -19.37 1.90
CA PHE A 122 10.58 -17.95 1.68
C PHE A 122 9.72 -17.36 0.54
N ILE A 123 9.57 -18.08 -0.59
CA ILE A 123 8.73 -17.67 -1.74
C ILE A 123 7.26 -17.58 -1.31
N LEU A 124 6.75 -18.57 -0.58
CA LEU A 124 5.38 -18.57 -0.07
C LEU A 124 5.11 -17.36 0.85
N TYR A 125 6.04 -17.08 1.77
CA TYR A 125 5.94 -15.91 2.63
C TYR A 125 5.93 -14.60 1.81
N SER A 126 6.83 -14.47 0.84
CA SER A 126 6.92 -13.29 -0.03
C SER A 126 5.65 -13.08 -0.87
N GLY A 127 5.13 -14.17 -1.46
CA GLY A 127 3.89 -14.13 -2.23
C GLY A 127 2.67 -13.76 -1.37
N ALA A 128 2.55 -14.32 -0.17
CA ALA A 128 1.48 -14.00 0.77
C ALA A 128 1.55 -12.53 1.23
N LYS A 129 2.76 -12.02 1.51
CA LYS A 129 2.99 -10.61 1.85
C LYS A 129 2.55 -9.70 0.71
N LEU A 130 2.98 -9.99 -0.53
CA LEU A 130 2.62 -9.21 -1.72
C LEU A 130 1.10 -9.25 -1.97
N ALA A 131 0.45 -10.42 -1.79
CA ALA A 131 -1.00 -10.53 -1.89
C ALA A 131 -1.71 -9.60 -0.89
N LYS A 132 -1.25 -9.57 0.36
CA LYS A 132 -1.78 -8.65 1.38
C LYS A 132 -1.62 -7.18 0.97
N GLU A 133 -0.45 -6.79 0.48
CA GLU A 133 -0.14 -5.42 0.04
C GLU A 133 -0.98 -4.98 -1.18
N THR A 134 -1.38 -5.92 -2.05
CA THR A 134 -2.24 -5.62 -3.20
C THR A 134 -3.73 -5.66 -2.89
N ILE A 135 -4.15 -6.48 -1.91
CA ILE A 135 -5.55 -6.55 -1.47
C ILE A 135 -5.92 -5.36 -0.59
N SER A 136 -5.01 -4.89 0.27
CA SER A 136 -5.29 -3.83 1.25
C SER A 136 -5.88 -2.57 0.62
N PRO A 137 -5.32 -1.99 -0.46
CA PRO A 137 -5.92 -0.84 -1.14
C PRO A 137 -7.29 -1.13 -1.79
N LEU A 138 -7.52 -2.38 -2.23
CA LEU A 138 -8.82 -2.76 -2.79
C LEU A 138 -9.93 -2.78 -1.74
N LEU A 139 -9.60 -3.14 -0.50
CA LEU A 139 -10.52 -3.16 0.64
C LEU A 139 -10.75 -1.77 1.25
N GLY A 140 -9.96 -0.75 0.86
CA GLY A 140 -10.03 0.59 1.42
C GLY A 140 -9.04 0.78 2.57
N GLU A 141 -7.75 0.73 2.24
CA GLU A 141 -6.68 1.03 3.19
C GLU A 141 -6.75 2.49 3.65
N ALA A 142 -6.48 2.72 4.94
CA ALA A 142 -6.36 4.07 5.48
C ALA A 142 -5.23 4.84 4.78
N ALA A 143 -5.44 6.13 4.55
CA ALA A 143 -4.39 6.99 4.00
C ALA A 143 -3.16 7.01 4.91
N SER A 144 -1.97 7.14 4.31
CA SER A 144 -0.74 7.26 5.09
C SER A 144 -0.79 8.48 6.02
N PRO A 145 -0.15 8.42 7.21
CA PRO A 145 -0.10 9.57 8.12
C PRO A 145 0.43 10.85 7.46
N GLU A 146 1.40 10.72 6.54
CA GLU A 146 1.98 11.84 5.81
C GLU A 146 0.97 12.48 4.84
N LEU A 147 0.10 11.67 4.22
CA LEU A 147 -0.95 12.18 3.34
C LEU A 147 -2.04 12.88 4.15
N GLN A 148 -2.44 12.27 5.29
CA GLN A 148 -3.41 12.87 6.20
C GLN A 148 -2.91 14.21 6.72
N SER A 149 -1.67 14.29 7.24
CA SER A 149 -1.06 15.54 7.71
C SER A 149 -1.05 16.61 6.62
N ARG A 150 -0.67 16.27 5.38
CA ARG A 150 -0.66 17.26 4.29
C ARG A 150 -2.02 17.87 4.01
N ILE A 151 -3.08 17.05 4.02
CA ILE A 151 -4.45 17.55 3.80
C ILE A 151 -4.85 18.44 4.99
N VAL A 152 -4.65 17.97 6.20
CA VAL A 152 -5.01 18.66 7.43
C VAL A 152 -4.26 19.98 7.59
N ASP A 153 -2.94 19.99 7.37
CA ASP A 153 -2.11 21.20 7.45
C ASP A 153 -2.56 22.25 6.43
N TYR A 154 -2.89 21.78 5.21
CA TYR A 154 -3.41 22.68 4.16
C TYR A 154 -4.75 23.30 4.55
N ILE A 155 -5.71 22.50 5.03
CA ILE A 155 -7.05 22.93 5.41
C ILE A 155 -6.99 23.87 6.65
N SER A 156 -6.24 23.47 7.67
CA SER A 156 -6.13 24.25 8.92
C SER A 156 -5.42 25.59 8.76
N ALA A 157 -4.62 25.74 7.69
CA ALA A 157 -3.96 27.01 7.37
C ALA A 157 -4.88 28.03 6.67
N GLN A 158 -6.10 27.62 6.27
CA GLN A 158 -7.00 28.49 5.51
C GLN A 158 -7.70 29.52 6.43
N PRO A 159 -7.95 30.74 5.93
CA PRO A 159 -8.71 31.72 6.68
C PRO A 159 -10.15 31.21 6.94
N LYS A 160 -10.73 31.64 8.06
CA LYS A 160 -12.10 31.28 8.49
C LYS A 160 -12.33 29.83 8.88
N VAL A 161 -11.37 28.92 8.71
CA VAL A 161 -11.45 27.53 9.18
C VAL A 161 -11.21 27.53 10.69
N LEU A 162 -12.20 27.08 11.45
CA LEU A 162 -12.16 26.96 12.90
C LEU A 162 -11.76 25.55 13.35
N GLY A 163 -12.21 24.55 12.61
CA GLY A 163 -11.97 23.15 12.89
C GLY A 163 -12.23 22.27 11.69
N TYR A 164 -11.91 21.00 11.83
CA TYR A 164 -12.20 19.97 10.84
C TYR A 164 -12.45 18.61 11.52
N HIS A 165 -13.22 17.74 10.87
CA HIS A 165 -13.43 16.37 11.32
C HIS A 165 -13.78 15.45 10.13
N ASP A 166 -13.91 14.16 10.40
CA ASP A 166 -14.34 13.12 9.46
C ASP A 166 -13.57 13.09 8.14
N LEU A 167 -12.23 13.27 8.19
CA LEU A 167 -11.38 13.10 7.03
C LEU A 167 -11.40 11.64 6.58
N MET A 168 -11.95 11.37 5.40
CA MET A 168 -11.89 10.08 4.72
C MET A 168 -11.14 10.22 3.40
N VAL A 169 -10.24 9.28 3.14
CA VAL A 169 -9.48 9.24 1.89
C VAL A 169 -9.68 7.89 1.21
N HIS A 170 -10.07 7.92 -0.06
CA HIS A 170 -10.27 6.76 -0.90
C HIS A 170 -9.21 6.72 -1.99
N ASP A 171 -8.48 5.60 -2.08
CA ASP A 171 -7.51 5.35 -3.15
C ASP A 171 -8.16 4.46 -4.22
N TYR A 172 -8.23 4.97 -5.45
CA TYR A 172 -8.71 4.25 -6.62
C TYR A 172 -7.59 3.82 -7.56
N GLY A 173 -6.36 3.80 -7.07
CA GLY A 173 -5.17 3.43 -7.79
C GLY A 173 -4.19 4.60 -7.97
N PRO A 174 -3.02 4.35 -8.59
CA PRO A 174 -1.98 5.37 -8.72
C PRO A 174 -2.50 6.67 -9.33
N GLY A 175 -2.37 7.77 -8.58
CA GLY A 175 -2.79 9.09 -9.02
C GLY A 175 -4.30 9.36 -9.03
N GLN A 176 -5.11 8.47 -8.48
CA GLN A 176 -6.58 8.63 -8.40
C GLN A 176 -7.02 8.58 -6.93
N ARG A 177 -6.94 9.72 -6.23
CA ARG A 177 -7.33 9.84 -4.83
C ARG A 177 -8.50 10.79 -4.68
N PHE A 178 -9.46 10.36 -3.86
CA PHE A 178 -10.64 11.14 -3.48
C PHE A 178 -10.65 11.28 -1.97
N ALA A 179 -10.94 12.47 -1.49
CA ALA A 179 -11.04 12.72 -0.06
C ALA A 179 -12.31 13.50 0.25
N THR A 180 -12.88 13.24 1.41
CA THR A 180 -13.96 14.03 1.99
C THR A 180 -13.54 14.49 3.38
N ILE A 181 -13.90 15.71 3.74
CA ILE A 181 -13.63 16.30 5.05
C ILE A 181 -14.75 17.26 5.42
N HIS A 182 -15.07 17.33 6.70
CA HIS A 182 -15.92 18.35 7.25
C HIS A 182 -15.07 19.52 7.73
N VAL A 183 -15.48 20.74 7.43
CA VAL A 183 -14.79 21.97 7.82
C VAL A 183 -15.75 22.89 8.55
N GLU A 184 -15.39 23.26 9.78
CA GLU A 184 -16.14 24.13 10.64
C GLU A 184 -15.77 25.59 10.39
N MET A 185 -16.76 26.43 10.18
CA MET A 185 -16.62 27.90 10.03
C MET A 185 -17.71 28.59 10.85
N ASP A 186 -17.48 29.88 11.23
CA ASP A 186 -18.46 30.64 11.99
C ASP A 186 -19.78 30.80 11.22
N CYS A 187 -20.91 30.50 11.87
CA CYS A 187 -22.24 30.61 11.27
C CYS A 187 -22.62 32.04 10.85
N LYS A 188 -21.86 33.06 11.31
CA LYS A 188 -22.06 34.48 10.96
C LYS A 188 -21.35 34.88 9.68
N GLU A 189 -20.46 34.01 9.16
CA GLU A 189 -19.80 34.28 7.89
C GLU A 189 -20.81 34.24 6.73
N ASP A 190 -20.54 35.04 5.71
CA ASP A 190 -21.36 35.07 4.51
C ASP A 190 -21.26 33.72 3.77
N PRO A 191 -22.40 33.02 3.54
CA PRO A 191 -22.37 31.68 2.95
C PRO A 191 -21.75 31.65 1.55
N MET A 192 -21.87 32.74 0.76
CA MET A 192 -21.27 32.81 -0.57
C MET A 192 -19.75 32.92 -0.50
N GLN A 193 -19.22 33.69 0.46
CA GLN A 193 -17.78 33.77 0.68
C GLN A 193 -17.22 32.46 1.21
N CYS A 194 -17.95 31.76 2.09
CA CYS A 194 -17.56 30.42 2.53
C CYS A 194 -17.52 29.43 1.35
N HIS A 195 -18.51 29.48 0.48
CA HIS A 195 -18.55 28.64 -0.71
C HIS A 195 -17.37 28.92 -1.66
N GLU A 196 -17.06 30.20 -1.95
CA GLU A 196 -15.91 30.57 -2.78
C GLU A 196 -14.59 30.07 -2.19
N LEU A 197 -14.41 30.21 -0.88
CA LEU A 197 -13.21 29.70 -0.19
C LEU A 197 -13.10 28.19 -0.30
N ILE A 198 -14.20 27.46 -0.11
CA ILE A 198 -14.24 26.00 -0.23
C ILE A 198 -13.89 25.56 -1.64
N ASP A 199 -14.49 26.16 -2.66
CA ASP A 199 -14.21 25.85 -4.06
C ASP A 199 -12.73 26.10 -4.43
N ASP A 200 -12.15 27.20 -3.91
CA ASP A 200 -10.72 27.46 -4.07
C ASP A 200 -9.85 26.42 -3.37
N MET A 201 -10.22 25.99 -2.15
CA MET A 201 -9.51 24.93 -1.43
C MET A 201 -9.57 23.60 -2.19
N GLU A 202 -10.71 23.20 -2.71
CA GLU A 202 -10.90 21.96 -3.47
C GLU A 202 -10.08 21.97 -4.76
N ARG A 203 -10.09 23.09 -5.51
CA ARG A 203 -9.31 23.27 -6.74
C ARG A 203 -7.82 23.25 -6.50
N GLU A 204 -7.35 23.94 -5.47
CA GLU A 204 -5.92 23.98 -5.15
C GLU A 204 -5.43 22.62 -4.63
N CYS A 205 -6.25 21.90 -3.85
CA CYS A 205 -5.94 20.55 -3.39
C CYS A 205 -5.76 19.59 -4.58
N LEU A 206 -6.61 19.68 -5.59
CA LEU A 206 -6.46 18.91 -6.82
C LEU A 206 -5.18 19.26 -7.57
N LYS A 207 -4.88 20.56 -7.71
CA LYS A 207 -3.74 21.05 -8.47
C LYS A 207 -2.40 20.76 -7.81
N SER A 208 -2.30 20.99 -6.48
CA SER A 208 -1.04 20.92 -5.74
C SER A 208 -0.78 19.54 -5.13
N HIS A 209 -1.84 18.80 -4.79
CA HIS A 209 -1.74 17.50 -4.11
C HIS A 209 -2.25 16.33 -4.94
N ASN A 210 -2.87 16.59 -6.10
CA ASN A 210 -3.50 15.58 -6.96
C ASN A 210 -4.54 14.73 -6.20
N ILE A 211 -5.39 15.40 -5.41
CA ILE A 211 -6.45 14.80 -4.61
C ILE A 211 -7.76 15.50 -4.97
N HIS A 212 -8.75 14.72 -5.37
CA HIS A 212 -10.12 15.21 -5.52
C HIS A 212 -10.73 15.34 -4.12
N LEU A 213 -10.65 16.54 -3.55
CA LEU A 213 -11.23 16.85 -2.24
C LEU A 213 -12.67 17.32 -2.40
N VAL A 214 -13.54 16.87 -1.52
CA VAL A 214 -14.90 17.38 -1.32
C VAL A 214 -15.02 17.82 0.14
N ILE A 215 -15.38 19.09 0.34
CA ILE A 215 -15.49 19.69 1.66
C ILE A 215 -16.98 19.84 2.01
N HIS A 216 -17.39 19.24 3.13
CA HIS A 216 -18.66 19.54 3.75
C HIS A 216 -18.50 20.72 4.69
N TYR A 217 -19.29 21.77 4.48
CA TYR A 217 -19.29 22.99 5.29
C TYR A 217 -20.21 22.82 6.50
N ASP A 218 -19.66 22.95 7.69
CA ASP A 218 -20.38 22.93 8.96
C ASP A 218 -20.38 24.31 9.61
N PRO A 219 -21.51 25.04 9.59
CA PRO A 219 -21.61 26.32 10.29
C PRO A 219 -21.72 26.09 11.81
N VAL A 220 -20.78 26.64 12.58
CA VAL A 220 -20.74 26.53 14.04
C VAL A 220 -21.05 27.85 14.72
N VAL A 221 -21.73 27.78 15.84
CA VAL A 221 -22.05 28.96 16.67
C VAL A 221 -20.90 29.22 17.64
N THR A 222 -20.26 30.39 17.52
CA THR A 222 -19.05 30.72 18.28
C THR A 222 -19.33 31.66 19.46
N ASP A 223 -20.51 32.33 19.52
CA ASP A 223 -20.82 33.38 20.44
C ASP A 223 -21.95 33.07 21.45
N ASP A 224 -22.34 31.80 21.57
CA ASP A 224 -23.27 31.35 22.60
C ASP A 224 -22.50 30.88 23.85
N PRO A 225 -22.60 31.65 24.99
CA PRO A 225 -21.88 31.29 26.21
C PRO A 225 -22.38 30.00 26.86
N GLU A 226 -23.67 29.64 26.66
CA GLU A 226 -24.24 28.43 27.24
C GLU A 226 -23.78 27.22 26.47
N LEU A 227 -23.80 27.30 25.15
CA LEU A 227 -23.28 26.27 24.24
C LEU A 227 -21.78 26.03 24.52
N THR A 228 -20.98 27.10 24.62
CA THR A 228 -19.56 27.01 24.92
C THR A 228 -19.30 26.33 26.27
N ARG A 229 -20.07 26.70 27.33
CA ARG A 229 -19.95 26.07 28.63
C ARG A 229 -20.27 24.58 28.61
N LEU A 230 -21.33 24.20 27.92
CA LEU A 230 -21.73 22.79 27.78
C LEU A 230 -20.70 21.99 26.96
N HIS A 231 -20.16 22.54 25.89
CA HIS A 231 -19.13 21.95 25.11
C HIS A 231 -17.87 21.63 25.92
N ILE A 232 -17.37 22.62 26.68
CA ILE A 232 -16.22 22.44 27.60
C ILE A 232 -16.52 21.33 28.62
N LEU A 233 -17.72 21.35 29.23
CA LEU A 233 -18.08 20.31 30.19
C LEU A 233 -18.09 18.91 29.61
N VAL A 234 -18.62 18.75 28.39
CA VAL A 234 -18.66 17.46 27.71
C VAL A 234 -17.26 17.01 27.32
N ASP A 235 -16.41 17.88 26.79
CA ASP A 235 -15.03 17.58 26.43
C ASP A 235 -14.19 17.19 27.66
N ASP A 236 -14.37 17.85 28.80
CA ASP A 236 -13.72 17.48 30.06
C ASP A 236 -14.14 16.07 30.49
N LEU A 237 -15.44 15.76 30.50
CA LEU A 237 -15.95 14.42 30.82
C LEU A 237 -15.44 13.34 29.88
N LEU A 238 -15.39 13.62 28.58
CA LEU A 238 -14.86 12.68 27.59
C LEU A 238 -13.36 12.44 27.77
N SER A 239 -12.60 13.50 28.07
CA SER A 239 -11.16 13.40 28.31
C SER A 239 -10.81 12.59 29.57
N GLU A 240 -11.68 12.61 30.60
CA GLU A 240 -11.56 11.74 31.79
C GLU A 240 -11.81 10.28 31.46
N MET A 241 -12.66 9.98 30.46
CA MET A 241 -12.93 8.60 30.02
C MET A 241 -11.82 8.06 29.13
N ASP A 242 -11.43 8.82 28.08
CA ASP A 242 -10.33 8.51 27.17
C ASP A 242 -9.86 9.81 26.49
N ALA A 243 -8.59 10.17 26.68
CA ALA A 243 -7.98 11.38 26.11
C ALA A 243 -8.01 11.48 24.58
N ARG A 244 -8.39 10.40 23.90
CA ARG A 244 -8.56 10.37 22.43
C ARG A 244 -9.95 10.80 21.97
N LEU A 245 -10.93 10.83 22.88
CA LEU A 245 -12.29 11.25 22.57
C LEU A 245 -12.35 12.79 22.52
N LYS A 246 -13.00 13.29 21.48
CA LYS A 246 -13.29 14.71 21.27
C LYS A 246 -14.68 14.85 20.71
N THR A 247 -15.35 15.93 21.03
CA THR A 247 -16.61 16.29 20.36
C THR A 247 -16.32 17.03 19.06
N HIS A 248 -17.21 16.85 18.08
CA HIS A 248 -17.28 17.67 16.88
C HIS A 248 -18.75 17.94 16.56
N ASP A 249 -19.02 19.00 15.80
CA ASP A 249 -20.38 19.41 15.39
C ASP A 249 -21.35 19.54 16.60
N PHE A 250 -20.84 20.16 17.70
CA PHE A 250 -21.60 20.32 18.92
C PHE A 250 -22.71 21.37 18.75
N ARG A 251 -23.97 20.92 18.72
CA ARG A 251 -25.18 21.75 18.48
C ARG A 251 -26.20 21.54 19.59
N MET A 252 -27.00 22.59 19.91
CA MET A 252 -28.19 22.51 20.72
C MET A 252 -29.45 22.77 19.91
#